data_78d271ce9e613712020a6e3e0a644ea2
#
_entry.id   78d271ce9e613712020a6e3e0a644ea2
#
_cell.length_a   1.000
_cell.length_b   1.000
_cell.length_c   1.000
_cell.angle_alpha   90.00
_cell.angle_beta   90.00
_cell.angle_gamma   90.00
#
_symmetry.space_group_name_H-M   'P 1'
#
loop_
_entity.id
_entity.type
_entity.pdbx_description
1 polymer ?
#
loop_
_entity_poly.entity_id
_entity_poly.type
_entity_poly.pdbx_seq_one_letter_code
_entity_poly.pdbx_strand_id
1 'polypeptide(L)'
;MFTDEQVMQYAGGTIPKEKIVGEMQVYTRRGGNGCVGVWCICDGTTGESLGSIALLPLPTDKDDTDWEQLVEGQLPAGEIEIGYFLKRSAWGNGYATEAVERILRFAFEDSHLGEVVAVIDPRNQSSRRVLEKIGFVSTGTRLAYGEDLPGFQIIREDWLARQ
;
A
#
# COMPACT_ATOMS: atom_id res chain seq x y z
N MET A 1 -8.61 -10.50 -8.80
CA MET A 1 -7.92 -9.20 -8.67
C MET A 1 -6.50 -9.30 -9.22
N PHE A 2 -5.56 -9.96 -8.58
CA PHE A 2 -4.16 -10.06 -9.06
C PHE A 2 -3.95 -10.84 -10.38
N THR A 3 -4.95 -11.56 -10.86
CA THR A 3 -4.98 -12.21 -12.16
C THR A 3 -5.61 -11.36 -13.27
N ASP A 4 -6.06 -10.15 -12.94
CA ASP A 4 -6.71 -9.23 -13.87
C ASP A 4 -5.67 -8.26 -14.44
N GLU A 5 -5.47 -8.27 -15.75
CA GLU A 5 -4.46 -7.46 -16.45
C GLU A 5 -4.66 -5.95 -16.23
N GLN A 6 -5.91 -5.48 -16.19
CA GLN A 6 -6.18 -4.06 -15.96
C GLN A 6 -5.90 -3.61 -14.54
N VAL A 7 -6.14 -4.48 -13.56
CA VAL A 7 -5.79 -4.19 -12.15
C VAL A 7 -4.27 -4.15 -11.99
N MET A 8 -3.56 -5.05 -12.64
CA MET A 8 -2.11 -5.23 -12.46
C MET A 8 -1.25 -4.48 -13.48
N GLN A 9 -1.85 -3.70 -14.38
CA GLN A 9 -1.14 -3.03 -15.49
C GLN A 9 0.00 -2.10 -15.05
N TYR A 10 -0.04 -1.58 -13.82
CA TYR A 10 0.97 -0.67 -13.25
C TYR A 10 1.76 -1.29 -12.10
N ALA A 11 1.68 -2.61 -11.93
CA ALA A 11 2.27 -3.32 -10.80
C ALA A 11 3.04 -4.59 -11.22
N GLY A 12 3.74 -4.50 -12.35
CA GLY A 12 4.58 -5.60 -12.84
C GLY A 12 3.83 -6.73 -13.56
N GLY A 13 2.52 -6.59 -13.78
CA GLY A 13 1.69 -7.58 -14.49
C GLY A 13 0.99 -8.58 -13.56
N THR A 14 0.24 -9.48 -14.16
CA THR A 14 -0.59 -10.46 -13.43
C THR A 14 0.23 -11.50 -12.66
N ILE A 15 -0.31 -11.94 -11.54
CA ILE A 15 0.27 -13.00 -10.71
C ILE A 15 -0.56 -14.28 -10.89
N PRO A 16 0.04 -15.42 -11.22
CA PRO A 16 -0.68 -16.70 -11.33
C PRO A 16 -1.35 -17.08 -10.01
N LYS A 17 -2.57 -17.63 -10.09
CA LYS A 17 -3.36 -17.98 -8.91
C LYS A 17 -2.63 -18.96 -7.99
N GLU A 18 -1.91 -19.90 -8.56
CA GLU A 18 -1.15 -20.91 -7.84
C GLU A 18 -0.04 -20.27 -6.99
N LYS A 19 0.63 -19.23 -7.52
CA LYS A 19 1.63 -18.46 -6.78
C LYS A 19 0.98 -17.73 -5.61
N ILE A 20 -0.14 -17.03 -5.84
CA ILE A 20 -0.88 -16.32 -4.78
C ILE A 20 -1.27 -17.28 -3.66
N VAL A 21 -1.82 -18.44 -3.99
CA VAL A 21 -2.24 -19.45 -3.00
C VAL A 21 -1.03 -20.01 -2.24
N GLY A 22 0.09 -20.24 -2.91
CA GLY A 22 1.33 -20.72 -2.28
C GLY A 22 1.94 -19.70 -1.30
N GLU A 23 1.72 -18.42 -1.53
CA GLU A 23 2.27 -17.33 -0.72
C GLU A 23 1.29 -16.78 0.33
N MET A 24 0.09 -17.34 0.47
CA MET A 24 -0.94 -16.83 1.39
C MET A 24 -0.46 -16.66 2.84
N GLN A 25 0.41 -17.56 3.32
CA GLN A 25 0.95 -17.45 4.67
C GLN A 25 1.86 -16.22 4.85
N VAL A 26 2.57 -15.83 3.81
CA VAL A 26 3.42 -14.63 3.81
C VAL A 26 2.58 -13.37 4.01
N TYR A 27 1.43 -13.29 3.33
CA TYR A 27 0.51 -12.14 3.44
C TYR A 27 -0.16 -12.01 4.81
N THR A 28 -0.08 -13.02 5.66
CA THR A 28 -0.57 -12.93 7.05
C THR A 28 0.45 -12.38 8.05
N ARG A 29 1.72 -12.25 7.65
CA ARG A 29 2.77 -11.71 8.50
C ARG A 29 2.47 -10.27 8.91
N ARG A 30 2.95 -9.90 10.09
CA ARG A 30 2.86 -8.53 10.63
C ARG A 30 4.21 -8.12 11.19
N GLY A 31 4.51 -6.84 11.02
CA GLY A 31 5.68 -6.19 11.60
C GLY A 31 5.28 -5.05 12.53
N GLY A 32 6.25 -4.58 13.33
CA GLY A 32 6.00 -3.55 14.32
C GLY A 32 4.96 -4.00 15.35
N ASN A 33 4.10 -3.08 15.77
CA ASN A 33 2.96 -3.37 16.64
C ASN A 33 1.72 -3.79 15.81
N GLY A 34 1.91 -4.58 14.76
CA GLY A 34 0.85 -4.97 13.84
C GLY A 34 0.55 -3.95 12.74
N CYS A 35 1.28 -2.84 12.68
CA CYS A 35 1.03 -1.75 11.73
C CYS A 35 1.67 -1.95 10.35
N VAL A 36 2.50 -2.96 10.18
CA VAL A 36 3.12 -3.33 8.91
C VAL A 36 2.57 -4.67 8.46
N GLY A 37 2.06 -4.77 7.24
CA GLY A 37 1.44 -5.97 6.70
C GLY A 37 0.43 -5.68 5.61
N VAL A 38 -0.41 -6.66 5.29
CA VAL A 38 -1.45 -6.60 4.25
C VAL A 38 -2.83 -6.81 4.87
N TRP A 39 -3.80 -6.01 4.46
CA TRP A 39 -5.21 -6.12 4.89
C TRP A 39 -6.14 -6.26 3.69
N CYS A 40 -7.27 -6.92 3.92
CA CYS A 40 -8.37 -6.98 2.97
C CYS A 40 -9.22 -5.70 3.08
N ILE A 41 -9.58 -5.13 1.94
CA ILE A 41 -10.60 -4.09 1.84
C ILE A 41 -11.93 -4.80 1.60
N CYS A 42 -12.89 -4.63 2.52
CA CYS A 42 -14.21 -5.24 2.43
C CYS A 42 -15.30 -4.17 2.42
N ASP A 43 -16.38 -4.43 1.69
CA ASP A 43 -17.61 -3.64 1.80
C ASP A 43 -18.19 -3.78 3.20
N GLY A 44 -18.42 -2.66 3.88
CA GLY A 44 -18.88 -2.64 5.28
C GLY A 44 -20.31 -3.14 5.47
N THR A 45 -21.12 -3.20 4.41
CA THR A 45 -22.51 -3.65 4.44
C THR A 45 -22.63 -5.13 4.08
N THR A 46 -21.95 -5.54 3.02
CA THR A 46 -22.09 -6.90 2.47
C THR A 46 -21.01 -7.86 2.95
N GLY A 47 -19.87 -7.32 3.43
CA GLY A 47 -18.67 -8.10 3.76
C GLY A 47 -17.90 -8.60 2.51
N GLU A 48 -18.32 -8.19 1.32
CA GLU A 48 -17.65 -8.58 0.08
C GLU A 48 -16.21 -8.05 0.04
N SER A 49 -15.25 -8.91 -0.32
CA SER A 49 -13.88 -8.48 -0.54
C SER A 49 -13.78 -7.62 -1.80
N LEU A 50 -13.34 -6.40 -1.67
CA LEU A 50 -13.18 -5.41 -2.73
C LEU A 50 -11.75 -5.27 -3.21
N GLY A 51 -10.76 -5.59 -2.37
CA GLY A 51 -9.37 -5.42 -2.69
C GLY A 51 -8.43 -5.68 -1.53
N SER A 52 -7.23 -5.16 -1.62
CA SER A 52 -6.21 -5.22 -0.58
C SER A 52 -5.50 -3.88 -0.42
N ILE A 53 -5.00 -3.63 0.78
CA ILE A 53 -4.15 -2.50 1.11
C ILE A 53 -3.00 -2.98 1.98
N ALA A 54 -1.83 -2.41 1.82
CA ALA A 54 -0.63 -2.82 2.51
C ALA A 54 0.16 -1.62 3.02
N LEU A 55 0.84 -1.82 4.14
CA LEU A 55 1.98 -1.03 4.59
C LEU A 55 3.15 -2.00 4.69
N LEU A 56 4.14 -1.87 3.83
CA LEU A 56 5.25 -2.81 3.69
C LEU A 56 6.58 -2.06 3.55
N PRO A 57 7.71 -2.68 3.95
CA PRO A 57 9.01 -2.08 3.68
C PRO A 57 9.21 -1.91 2.16
N LEU A 58 9.54 -0.69 1.75
CA LEU A 58 9.77 -0.36 0.34
C LEU A 58 11.05 -1.04 -0.15
N PRO A 59 11.00 -1.95 -1.14
CA PRO A 59 12.19 -2.50 -1.74
C PRO A 59 12.84 -1.46 -2.67
N THR A 60 14.15 -1.29 -2.57
CA THR A 60 14.90 -0.36 -3.43
C THR A 60 15.45 -1.05 -4.67
N ASP A 61 16.23 -2.09 -4.49
CA ASP A 61 16.98 -2.82 -5.52
C ASP A 61 16.43 -4.22 -5.84
N LYS A 62 15.36 -4.64 -5.13
CA LYS A 62 14.64 -5.90 -5.36
C LYS A 62 13.31 -5.62 -6.05
N ASP A 63 12.79 -6.60 -6.72
CA ASP A 63 11.49 -6.56 -7.43
C ASP A 63 10.28 -6.86 -6.53
N ASP A 64 10.50 -7.26 -5.29
CA ASP A 64 9.44 -7.58 -4.32
C ASP A 64 9.88 -7.21 -2.88
N THR A 65 8.88 -7.14 -2.00
CA THR A 65 9.04 -6.89 -0.57
C THR A 65 9.90 -7.96 0.10
N ASP A 66 10.76 -7.53 0.99
CA ASP A 66 11.52 -8.41 1.88
C ASP A 66 10.64 -8.81 3.08
N TRP A 67 9.89 -9.90 2.91
CA TRP A 67 8.95 -10.43 3.91
C TRP A 67 9.61 -10.89 5.22
N GLU A 68 10.91 -11.17 5.21
CA GLU A 68 11.64 -11.54 6.42
C GLU A 68 11.80 -10.37 7.39
N GLN A 69 11.64 -9.13 6.92
CA GLN A 69 11.62 -7.95 7.77
C GLN A 69 10.32 -7.78 8.59
N LEU A 70 9.27 -8.53 8.25
CA LEU A 70 8.01 -8.48 9.00
C LEU A 70 8.11 -9.38 10.23
N VAL A 71 8.57 -8.80 11.32
CA VAL A 71 8.75 -9.44 12.62
C VAL A 71 7.89 -8.71 13.65
N GLU A 72 7.09 -9.46 14.41
CA GLU A 72 6.24 -8.90 15.45
C GLU A 72 7.07 -8.13 16.49
N GLY A 73 6.62 -6.94 16.85
CA GLY A 73 7.29 -6.05 17.78
C GLY A 73 8.50 -5.28 17.22
N GLN A 74 8.85 -5.48 15.94
CA GLN A 74 9.97 -4.78 15.30
C GLN A 74 9.51 -4.07 14.04
N LEU A 75 9.82 -2.77 13.93
CA LEU A 75 9.62 -2.05 12.67
C LEU A 75 10.70 -2.49 11.67
N PRO A 76 10.32 -2.73 10.40
CA PRO A 76 11.29 -2.97 9.35
C PRO A 76 12.27 -1.82 9.20
N ALA A 77 13.44 -2.12 8.67
CA ALA A 77 14.40 -1.09 8.27
C ALA A 77 13.92 -0.37 7.00
N GLY A 78 14.27 0.91 6.87
CA GLY A 78 13.93 1.72 5.70
C GLY A 78 12.52 2.30 5.75
N GLU A 79 12.03 2.70 4.59
CA GLU A 79 10.75 3.38 4.44
C GLU A 79 9.58 2.39 4.38
N ILE A 80 8.44 2.78 4.91
CA ILE A 80 7.20 2.01 4.82
C ILE A 80 6.35 2.57 3.69
N GLU A 81 6.13 1.74 2.69
CA GLU A 81 5.32 2.06 1.51
C GLU A 81 3.87 1.66 1.74
N ILE A 82 2.95 2.51 1.28
CA ILE A 82 1.55 2.15 1.10
C ILE A 82 1.30 1.67 -0.33
N GLY A 83 0.69 0.49 -0.45
CA GLY A 83 0.21 -0.05 -1.72
C GLY A 83 -1.24 -0.52 -1.61
N TYR A 84 -2.01 -0.41 -2.67
CA TYR A 84 -3.40 -0.87 -2.69
C TYR A 84 -3.86 -1.32 -4.07
N PHE A 85 -4.75 -2.30 -4.07
CA PHE A 85 -5.39 -2.84 -5.26
C PHE A 85 -6.88 -3.01 -5.00
N LEU A 86 -7.69 -2.62 -5.98
CA LEU A 86 -9.13 -2.86 -5.98
C LEU A 86 -9.51 -3.67 -7.22
N LYS A 87 -10.48 -4.59 -7.07
CA LYS A 87 -11.10 -5.21 -8.24
C LYS A 87 -11.85 -4.14 -9.06
N ARG A 88 -11.93 -4.34 -10.36
CA ARG A 88 -12.53 -3.36 -11.30
C ARG A 88 -13.94 -2.93 -10.93
N SER A 89 -14.76 -3.85 -10.44
CA SER A 89 -16.12 -3.56 -9.99
C SER A 89 -16.19 -2.56 -8.82
N ALA A 90 -15.10 -2.38 -8.09
CA ALA A 90 -15.00 -1.44 -6.97
C ALA A 90 -14.44 -0.06 -7.36
N TRP A 91 -13.99 0.12 -8.61
CA TRP A 91 -13.42 1.39 -9.05
C TRP A 91 -14.46 2.52 -9.13
N GLY A 92 -14.01 3.75 -8.97
CA GLY A 92 -14.85 4.94 -9.11
C GLY A 92 -15.81 5.22 -7.95
N ASN A 93 -15.78 4.40 -6.88
CA ASN A 93 -16.68 4.53 -5.73
C ASN A 93 -16.02 5.17 -4.48
N GLY A 94 -14.78 5.63 -4.59
CA GLY A 94 -14.07 6.24 -3.47
C GLY A 94 -13.40 5.27 -2.49
N TYR A 95 -13.55 3.97 -2.67
CA TYR A 95 -13.02 2.96 -1.75
C TYR A 95 -11.50 3.02 -1.55
N ALA A 96 -10.72 3.37 -2.59
CA ALA A 96 -9.28 3.55 -2.42
C ALA A 96 -8.95 4.68 -1.46
N THR A 97 -9.62 5.83 -1.60
CA THR A 97 -9.43 6.98 -0.72
C THR A 97 -9.79 6.63 0.72
N GLU A 98 -10.96 6.02 0.94
CA GLU A 98 -11.43 5.61 2.26
C GLU A 98 -10.48 4.59 2.92
N ALA A 99 -10.02 3.59 2.15
CA ALA A 99 -9.09 2.60 2.66
C ALA A 99 -7.73 3.20 3.04
N VAL A 100 -7.20 4.11 2.21
CA VAL A 100 -5.94 4.81 2.51
C VAL A 100 -6.09 5.71 3.74
N GLU A 101 -7.17 6.48 3.86
CA GLU A 101 -7.45 7.28 5.06
C GLU A 101 -7.54 6.40 6.31
N ARG A 102 -8.21 5.27 6.23
CA ARG A 102 -8.35 4.35 7.37
C ARG A 102 -7.03 3.74 7.81
N ILE A 103 -6.21 3.30 6.87
CA ILE A 103 -4.92 2.69 7.21
C ILE A 103 -3.91 3.73 7.73
N LEU A 104 -3.92 4.96 7.21
CA LEU A 104 -3.08 6.04 7.72
C LEU A 104 -3.49 6.46 9.13
N ARG A 105 -4.79 6.48 9.43
CA ARG A 105 -5.25 6.71 10.80
C ARG A 105 -4.66 5.67 11.75
N PHE A 106 -4.77 4.39 11.41
CA PHE A 106 -4.16 3.31 12.18
C PHE A 106 -2.64 3.46 12.30
N ALA A 107 -1.96 3.77 11.20
CA ALA A 107 -0.51 3.95 11.20
C ALA A 107 -0.03 5.10 12.09
N PHE A 108 -0.71 6.25 12.02
CA PHE A 108 -0.24 7.47 12.67
C PHE A 108 -0.82 7.70 14.07
N GLU A 109 -2.09 7.37 14.29
CA GLU A 109 -2.76 7.61 15.57
C GLU A 109 -2.58 6.44 16.54
N ASP A 110 -2.78 5.20 16.05
CA ASP A 110 -2.74 4.02 16.90
C ASP A 110 -1.32 3.42 17.01
N SER A 111 -0.54 3.46 15.93
CA SER A 111 0.76 2.78 15.84
C SER A 111 1.96 3.72 15.85
N HIS A 112 1.72 5.01 15.73
CA HIS A 112 2.74 6.08 15.83
C HIS A 112 3.88 6.00 14.80
N LEU A 113 3.62 5.47 13.59
CA LEU A 113 4.56 5.60 12.49
C LEU A 113 4.85 7.08 12.23
N GLY A 114 6.11 7.42 11.91
CA GLY A 114 6.51 8.80 11.64
C GLY A 114 6.13 9.29 10.26
N GLU A 115 6.18 8.38 9.29
CA GLU A 115 5.92 8.69 7.88
C GLU A 115 5.45 7.45 7.11
N VAL A 116 4.81 7.69 5.98
CA VAL A 116 4.45 6.68 4.98
C VAL A 116 4.79 7.23 3.61
N VAL A 117 5.42 6.42 2.77
CA VAL A 117 5.75 6.76 1.39
C VAL A 117 4.86 6.02 0.40
N ALA A 118 4.84 6.48 -0.83
CA ALA A 118 4.20 5.78 -1.95
C ALA A 118 5.04 5.99 -3.22
N VAL A 119 5.06 5.00 -4.09
CA VAL A 119 5.56 5.12 -5.45
C VAL A 119 4.49 4.69 -6.43
N ILE A 120 4.48 5.28 -7.62
CA ILE A 120 3.50 4.97 -8.66
C ILE A 120 4.16 4.88 -10.02
N ASP A 121 3.61 4.07 -10.91
CA ASP A 121 3.89 4.19 -12.34
C ASP A 121 3.44 5.59 -12.80
N PRO A 122 4.26 6.34 -13.57
CA PRO A 122 3.93 7.70 -14.00
C PRO A 122 2.63 7.80 -14.80
N ARG A 123 2.16 6.70 -15.39
CA ARG A 123 0.90 6.60 -16.12
C ARG A 123 -0.31 6.39 -15.20
N ASN A 124 -0.10 6.01 -13.94
CA ASN A 124 -1.18 5.70 -12.99
C ASN A 124 -1.77 6.97 -12.38
N GLN A 125 -2.55 7.71 -13.18
CA GLN A 125 -3.17 8.96 -12.74
C GLN A 125 -4.25 8.74 -11.66
N SER A 126 -4.85 7.56 -11.61
CA SER A 126 -5.86 7.24 -10.60
C SER A 126 -5.24 7.17 -9.20
N SER A 127 -4.11 6.47 -9.04
CA SER A 127 -3.37 6.45 -7.77
C SER A 127 -2.84 7.83 -7.40
N ARG A 128 -2.30 8.60 -8.36
CA ARG A 128 -1.86 9.97 -8.12
C ARG A 128 -2.96 10.82 -7.48
N ARG A 129 -4.17 10.81 -8.04
CA ARG A 129 -5.31 11.59 -7.51
C ARG A 129 -5.71 11.16 -6.10
N VAL A 130 -5.65 9.87 -5.79
CA VAL A 130 -5.93 9.37 -4.44
C VAL A 130 -4.89 9.91 -3.46
N LEU A 131 -3.61 9.79 -3.77
CA LEU A 131 -2.52 10.26 -2.92
C LEU A 131 -2.60 11.77 -2.67
N GLU A 132 -2.76 12.56 -3.73
CA GLU A 132 -2.87 14.02 -3.64
C GLU A 132 -4.09 14.46 -2.83
N LYS A 133 -5.25 13.81 -3.03
CA LYS A 133 -6.47 14.10 -2.28
C LYS A 133 -6.30 13.88 -0.78
N ILE A 134 -5.57 12.85 -0.38
CA ILE A 134 -5.30 12.53 1.03
C ILE A 134 -4.24 13.44 1.62
N GLY A 135 -3.38 14.02 0.79
CA GLY A 135 -2.38 14.97 1.21
C GLY A 135 -0.95 14.48 1.17
N PHE A 136 -0.72 13.40 0.45
CA PHE A 136 0.65 13.07 0.09
C PHE A 136 1.26 14.18 -0.76
N VAL A 137 2.50 14.51 -0.49
CA VAL A 137 3.29 15.46 -1.27
C VAL A 137 4.26 14.73 -2.17
N SER A 138 4.46 15.23 -3.38
CA SER A 138 5.47 14.69 -4.29
C SER A 138 6.87 14.95 -3.76
N THR A 139 7.71 13.94 -3.75
CA THR A 139 9.13 14.01 -3.34
C THR A 139 10.09 13.88 -4.53
N GLY A 140 9.58 13.97 -5.75
CA GLY A 140 10.35 13.77 -6.96
C GLY A 140 10.52 12.29 -7.30
N THR A 141 11.69 11.91 -7.81
CA THR A 141 12.01 10.54 -8.17
C THR A 141 12.53 9.78 -6.95
N ARG A 142 12.06 8.54 -6.78
CA ARG A 142 12.45 7.63 -5.71
C ARG A 142 12.88 6.28 -6.32
N LEU A 143 14.00 5.74 -5.87
CA LEU A 143 14.42 4.39 -6.24
C LEU A 143 13.53 3.38 -5.52
N ALA A 144 12.82 2.57 -6.28
CA ALA A 144 11.92 1.55 -5.78
C ALA A 144 11.78 0.42 -6.81
N TYR A 145 11.81 -0.82 -6.36
CA TYR A 145 11.67 -2.01 -7.23
C TYR A 145 12.73 -2.06 -8.35
N GLY A 146 13.93 -1.52 -8.09
CA GLY A 146 15.00 -1.42 -9.07
C GLY A 146 14.80 -0.36 -10.16
N GLU A 147 13.81 0.52 -10.02
CA GLU A 147 13.45 1.56 -10.97
C GLU A 147 13.33 2.94 -10.31
N ASP A 148 13.51 3.98 -11.10
CA ASP A 148 13.26 5.36 -10.68
C ASP A 148 11.78 5.70 -10.94
N LEU A 149 11.01 5.80 -9.86
CA LEU A 149 9.55 6.04 -9.91
C LEU A 149 9.16 7.37 -9.26
N PRO A 150 8.06 8.00 -9.70
CA PRO A 150 7.47 9.12 -8.98
C PRO A 150 7.16 8.75 -7.54
N GLY A 151 7.76 9.47 -6.60
CA GLY A 151 7.64 9.26 -5.16
C GLY A 151 6.73 10.28 -4.50
N PHE A 152 6.06 9.84 -3.47
CA PHE A 152 5.17 10.63 -2.61
C PHE A 152 5.44 10.29 -1.15
N GLN A 153 5.11 11.22 -0.27
CA GLN A 153 5.30 11.06 1.16
C GLN A 153 4.20 11.78 1.93
N ILE A 154 3.81 11.25 3.06
CA ILE A 154 3.02 11.92 4.07
C ILE A 154 3.66 11.68 5.43
N ILE A 155 3.89 12.74 6.19
CA ILE A 155 4.40 12.64 7.56
C ILE A 155 3.27 12.75 8.57
N ARG A 156 3.46 12.10 9.72
CA ARG A 156 2.48 12.04 10.80
C ARG A 156 2.04 13.43 11.27
N GLU A 157 2.95 14.37 11.40
CA GLU A 157 2.65 15.73 11.85
C GLU A 157 1.70 16.45 10.90
N ASP A 158 1.95 16.35 9.59
CA ASP A 158 1.08 16.95 8.56
C ASP A 158 -0.29 16.27 8.50
N TRP A 159 -0.33 14.96 8.71
CA TRP A 159 -1.58 14.22 8.81
C TRP A 159 -2.43 14.71 9.99
N LEU A 160 -1.86 14.77 11.19
CA LEU A 160 -2.55 15.19 12.39
C LEU A 160 -3.02 16.65 12.32
N ALA A 161 -2.28 17.53 11.64
CA ALA A 161 -2.64 18.93 11.45
C ALA A 161 -3.86 19.12 10.52
N ARG A 162 -4.27 18.11 9.78
CA ARG A 162 -5.42 18.13 8.85
C ARG A 162 -6.72 17.58 9.46
N GLN A 163 -6.63 16.94 10.63
CA GLN A 163 -7.78 16.41 11.35
C GLN A 163 -8.42 17.50 12.20
#